data_1bf0cf414ae6c11d87488033eed42fca
#
_entry.id   1bf0cf414ae6c11d87488033eed42fca
#
_cell.length_a   1.000
_cell.length_b   1.000
_cell.length_c   1.000
_cell.angle_alpha   90.00
_cell.angle_beta   90.00
_cell.angle_gamma   90.00
#
_symmetry.space_group_name_H-M   'P 1'
#
loop_
_entity.id
_entity.type
_entity.pdbx_description
1 polymer ?
#
loop_
_entity_poly.entity_id
_entity_poly.type
_entity_poly.pdbx_seq_one_letter_code
_entity_poly.pdbx_strand_id
1 'polypeptide(L)'
;MKKYVFKRIMVSLATLLVILLVLFILMDLMPGSPFNDEKLTEAQKALLYAKYGLDQPIVVRFLLYVKNMLTGDLGVSYAINKNFPISSMISERLGISILVGIMAMIIGTIFGLILGIVSALNHNSWIDNLCSAISVIGVSIPSYVCALLLCYFIAYKLKLFPILYNQKTPFSSLVLPAVALSVSPTANIARFTRSELIDVLNSDYILLIQSKGVKNYKMILKHALRNALIPVITVMGPILVNLMTGSSVIEKIFGIPGIGSLMISGIQQNDYNVTIACSFVYSAMFIAMMLIVDILYGVIDPRIRVSKESK
;
A
#
# COMPACT_ATOMS: atom_id res chain seq x y z
N MET A 1 5.67 27.51 3.95
CA MET A 1 4.62 26.49 3.79
C MET A 1 4.01 26.47 2.40
N LYS A 2 3.32 27.53 1.92
CA LYS A 2 2.64 27.52 0.60
C LYS A 2 3.59 27.16 -0.55
N LYS A 3 4.80 27.75 -0.63
CA LYS A 3 5.80 27.49 -1.68
C LYS A 3 6.32 26.03 -1.62
N TYR A 4 6.51 25.47 -0.41
CA TYR A 4 6.93 24.06 -0.22
C TYR A 4 5.84 23.10 -0.71
N VAL A 5 4.59 23.28 -0.26
CA VAL A 5 3.46 22.44 -0.67
C VAL A 5 3.26 22.53 -2.19
N PHE A 6 3.30 23.72 -2.77
CA PHE A 6 3.19 23.90 -4.21
C PHE A 6 4.29 23.16 -4.98
N LYS A 7 5.56 23.31 -4.56
CA LYS A 7 6.68 22.58 -5.18
C LYS A 7 6.48 21.06 -5.09
N ARG A 8 6.01 20.55 -3.94
CA ARG A 8 5.71 19.12 -3.75
C ARG A 8 4.62 18.63 -4.68
N ILE A 9 3.52 19.38 -4.80
CA ILE A 9 2.42 19.04 -5.73
C ILE A 9 2.94 19.00 -7.16
N MET A 10 3.71 19.99 -7.60
CA MET A 10 4.26 20.02 -8.97
C MET A 10 5.18 18.83 -9.25
N VAL A 11 6.08 18.51 -8.31
CA VAL A 11 6.96 17.32 -8.43
C VAL A 11 6.11 16.03 -8.46
N SER A 12 5.11 15.93 -7.61
CA SER A 12 4.20 14.77 -7.56
C SER A 12 3.45 14.57 -8.87
N LEU A 13 2.92 15.64 -9.46
CA LEU A 13 2.24 15.58 -10.76
C LEU A 13 3.21 15.20 -11.89
N ALA A 14 4.42 15.78 -11.89
CA ALA A 14 5.44 15.41 -12.87
C ALA A 14 5.82 13.93 -12.75
N THR A 15 6.01 13.43 -11.52
CA THR A 15 6.29 12.02 -11.26
C THR A 15 5.17 11.11 -11.78
N LEU A 16 3.91 11.47 -11.53
CA LEU A 16 2.75 10.72 -12.00
C LEU A 16 2.71 10.65 -13.54
N LEU A 17 2.95 11.77 -14.21
CA LEU A 17 3.01 11.81 -15.68
C LEU A 17 4.15 10.94 -16.24
N VAL A 18 5.34 10.98 -15.60
CA VAL A 18 6.46 10.13 -16.00
C VAL A 18 6.13 8.64 -15.81
N ILE A 19 5.51 8.26 -14.69
CA ILE A 19 5.07 6.88 -14.46
C ILE A 19 4.08 6.44 -15.54
N LEU A 20 3.08 7.28 -15.86
CA LEU A 20 2.11 6.98 -16.91
C LEU A 20 2.77 6.82 -18.28
N LEU A 21 3.70 7.71 -18.62
CA LEU A 21 4.42 7.62 -19.90
C LEU A 21 5.21 6.32 -20.00
N VAL A 22 5.94 5.95 -18.94
CA VAL A 22 6.70 4.68 -18.89
C VAL A 22 5.75 3.49 -19.03
N LEU A 23 4.62 3.49 -18.35
CA LEU A 23 3.62 2.42 -18.46
C LEU A 23 3.04 2.31 -19.87
N PHE A 24 2.75 3.43 -20.52
CA PHE A 24 2.30 3.45 -21.91
C PHE A 24 3.32 2.82 -22.86
N ILE A 25 4.60 3.19 -22.72
CA ILE A 25 5.69 2.62 -23.53
C ILE A 25 5.82 1.12 -23.26
N LEU A 26 5.81 0.70 -21.98
CA LEU A 26 5.93 -0.71 -21.61
C LEU A 26 4.75 -1.54 -22.17
N MET A 27 3.52 -1.02 -22.10
CA MET A 27 2.35 -1.73 -22.65
C MET A 27 2.39 -1.82 -24.17
N ASP A 28 2.91 -0.80 -24.84
CA ASP A 28 3.07 -0.81 -26.31
C ASP A 28 4.15 -1.81 -26.77
N LEU A 29 5.17 -2.03 -25.93
CA LEU A 29 6.25 -2.99 -26.19
C LEU A 29 5.90 -4.43 -25.78
N MET A 30 4.81 -4.65 -25.03
CA MET A 30 4.42 -6.00 -24.62
C MET A 30 3.99 -6.85 -25.82
N PRO A 31 4.47 -8.09 -25.90
CA PRO A 31 3.99 -9.02 -26.93
C PRO A 31 2.53 -9.41 -26.66
N GLY A 32 1.75 -9.47 -27.73
CA GLY A 32 0.34 -9.87 -27.68
C GLY A 32 -0.62 -8.74 -28.06
N SER A 33 -1.89 -9.08 -28.13
CA SER A 33 -2.97 -8.16 -28.47
C SER A 33 -4.12 -8.33 -27.47
N PRO A 34 -4.84 -7.26 -27.12
CA PRO A 34 -6.05 -7.35 -26.31
C PRO A 34 -7.18 -8.11 -27.03
N PHE A 35 -7.03 -8.35 -28.31
CA PHE A 35 -7.98 -9.08 -29.14
C PHE A 35 -7.43 -10.48 -29.44
N ASN A 36 -8.32 -11.45 -29.59
CA ASN A 36 -7.91 -12.81 -29.95
C ASN A 36 -7.57 -12.84 -31.46
N ASP A 37 -6.36 -12.38 -31.79
CA ASP A 37 -5.90 -12.14 -33.16
C ASP A 37 -5.86 -13.41 -34.01
N GLU A 38 -5.73 -14.60 -33.41
CA GLU A 38 -5.73 -15.87 -34.12
C GLU A 38 -7.08 -16.20 -34.79
N LYS A 39 -8.18 -15.62 -34.31
CA LYS A 39 -9.53 -15.83 -34.80
C LYS A 39 -10.06 -14.68 -35.64
N LEU A 40 -9.26 -13.65 -35.85
CA LEU A 40 -9.66 -12.45 -36.58
C LEU A 40 -8.98 -12.37 -37.95
N THR A 41 -9.72 -11.95 -38.94
CA THR A 41 -9.13 -11.57 -40.24
C THR A 41 -8.36 -10.26 -40.11
N GLU A 42 -7.39 -9.99 -40.99
CA GLU A 42 -6.63 -8.74 -40.97
C GLU A 42 -7.52 -7.50 -41.08
N ALA A 43 -8.60 -7.58 -41.87
CA ALA A 43 -9.59 -6.50 -41.99
C ALA A 43 -10.33 -6.25 -40.66
N GLN A 44 -10.69 -7.31 -39.92
CA GLN A 44 -11.34 -7.20 -38.63
C GLN A 44 -10.40 -6.63 -37.57
N LYS A 45 -9.11 -7.02 -37.57
CA LYS A 45 -8.08 -6.43 -36.70
C LYS A 45 -7.96 -4.94 -36.98
N ALA A 46 -7.79 -4.53 -38.24
CA ALA A 46 -7.66 -3.11 -38.57
C ALA A 46 -8.85 -2.28 -38.11
N LEU A 47 -10.08 -2.79 -38.26
CA LEU A 47 -11.29 -2.12 -37.76
C LEU A 47 -11.32 -2.00 -36.24
N LEU A 48 -10.86 -3.03 -35.50
CA LEU A 48 -10.79 -3.00 -34.05
C LEU A 48 -9.72 -2.02 -33.58
N TYR A 49 -8.54 -2.04 -34.18
CA TYR A 49 -7.45 -1.11 -33.84
C TYR A 49 -7.87 0.34 -34.10
N ALA A 50 -8.51 0.62 -35.25
CA ALA A 50 -9.05 1.95 -35.54
C ALA A 50 -10.17 2.36 -34.56
N LYS A 51 -11.08 1.44 -34.20
CA LYS A 51 -12.17 1.71 -33.24
C LYS A 51 -11.65 2.15 -31.84
N TYR A 52 -10.56 1.55 -31.39
CA TYR A 52 -9.98 1.86 -30.07
C TYR A 52 -8.80 2.84 -30.17
N GLY A 53 -8.50 3.36 -31.37
CA GLY A 53 -7.40 4.30 -31.60
C GLY A 53 -6.01 3.73 -31.36
N LEU A 54 -5.87 2.40 -31.42
CA LEU A 54 -4.59 1.71 -31.21
C LEU A 54 -3.66 1.79 -32.43
N ASP A 55 -4.17 2.22 -33.55
CA ASP A 55 -3.46 2.55 -34.80
C ASP A 55 -2.74 3.89 -34.76
N GLN A 56 -3.06 4.74 -33.76
CA GLN A 56 -2.45 6.05 -33.62
C GLN A 56 -1.03 5.96 -33.02
N PRO A 57 -0.13 6.91 -33.35
CA PRO A 57 1.18 7.01 -32.71
C PRO A 57 1.07 7.07 -31.17
N ILE A 58 1.99 6.41 -30.48
CA ILE A 58 1.98 6.29 -29.00
C ILE A 58 1.86 7.64 -28.29
N VAL A 59 2.48 8.69 -28.82
CA VAL A 59 2.44 10.06 -28.25
C VAL A 59 1.02 10.62 -28.31
N VAL A 60 0.30 10.41 -29.43
CA VAL A 60 -1.09 10.87 -29.59
C VAL A 60 -2.00 10.11 -28.64
N ARG A 61 -1.86 8.80 -28.57
CA ARG A 61 -2.61 7.94 -27.62
C ARG A 61 -2.38 8.35 -26.18
N PHE A 62 -1.14 8.62 -25.81
CA PHE A 62 -0.79 9.08 -24.47
C PHE A 62 -1.44 10.44 -24.15
N LEU A 63 -1.34 11.42 -25.02
CA LEU A 63 -1.94 12.75 -24.82
C LEU A 63 -3.45 12.69 -24.70
N LEU A 64 -4.12 11.88 -25.54
CA LEU A 64 -5.56 11.65 -25.47
C LEU A 64 -5.95 10.98 -24.15
N TYR A 65 -5.18 9.97 -23.71
CA TYR A 65 -5.42 9.31 -22.44
C TYR A 65 -5.30 10.27 -21.26
N VAL A 66 -4.25 11.07 -21.22
CA VAL A 66 -4.05 12.09 -20.16
C VAL A 66 -5.20 13.11 -20.16
N LYS A 67 -5.62 13.57 -21.34
CA LYS A 67 -6.76 14.49 -21.50
C LYS A 67 -8.05 13.88 -20.94
N ASN A 68 -8.38 12.65 -21.32
CA ASN A 68 -9.60 11.96 -20.86
C ASN A 68 -9.55 11.66 -19.37
N MET A 69 -8.39 11.27 -18.85
CA MET A 69 -8.17 11.04 -17.43
C MET A 69 -8.46 12.28 -16.57
N LEU A 70 -8.13 13.50 -17.06
CA LEU A 70 -8.43 14.75 -16.37
C LEU A 70 -9.95 15.02 -16.27
N THR A 71 -10.76 14.39 -17.11
CA THR A 71 -12.23 14.46 -17.05
C THR A 71 -12.86 13.27 -16.30
N GLY A 72 -12.02 12.39 -15.72
CA GLY A 72 -12.46 11.19 -15.00
C GLY A 72 -12.76 9.98 -15.89
N ASP A 73 -12.51 10.09 -17.19
CA ASP A 73 -12.66 8.99 -18.13
C ASP A 73 -11.35 8.20 -18.24
N LEU A 74 -11.36 6.99 -17.67
CA LEU A 74 -10.23 6.04 -17.72
C LEU A 74 -10.33 5.09 -18.92
N GLY A 75 -11.28 5.31 -19.81
CA GLY A 75 -11.56 4.47 -20.97
C GLY A 75 -12.36 3.21 -20.63
N VAL A 76 -12.37 2.27 -21.58
CA VAL A 76 -13.13 1.01 -21.48
C VAL A 76 -12.19 -0.18 -21.51
N SER A 77 -12.63 -1.27 -20.88
CA SER A 77 -11.94 -2.56 -20.93
C SER A 77 -12.06 -3.20 -22.33
N TYR A 78 -10.96 -3.76 -22.82
CA TYR A 78 -10.90 -4.42 -24.12
C TYR A 78 -11.18 -5.92 -24.05
N ALA A 79 -10.68 -6.58 -23.00
CA ALA A 79 -10.68 -8.04 -22.90
C ALA A 79 -11.51 -8.59 -21.74
N ILE A 80 -11.33 -8.04 -20.51
CA ILE A 80 -11.96 -8.58 -19.28
C ILE A 80 -13.48 -8.40 -19.34
N ASN A 81 -13.92 -7.18 -19.61
CA ASN A 81 -15.34 -6.80 -19.68
C ASN A 81 -15.55 -5.83 -20.86
N LYS A 82 -15.64 -6.38 -22.06
CA LYS A 82 -15.62 -5.60 -23.32
C LYS A 82 -16.56 -4.41 -23.29
N ASN A 83 -16.00 -3.22 -23.59
CA ASN A 83 -16.69 -1.92 -23.61
C ASN A 83 -17.25 -1.46 -22.24
N PHE A 84 -16.91 -2.12 -21.13
CA PHE A 84 -17.35 -1.68 -19.83
C PHE A 84 -16.43 -0.57 -19.29
N PRO A 85 -16.95 0.52 -18.68
CA PRO A 85 -16.14 1.63 -18.16
C PRO A 85 -15.19 1.15 -17.05
N ILE A 86 -13.89 1.46 -17.18
CA ILE A 86 -12.88 1.06 -16.23
C ILE A 86 -13.05 1.78 -14.89
N SER A 87 -13.52 3.03 -14.92
CA SER A 87 -13.85 3.80 -13.70
C SER A 87 -14.83 3.05 -12.79
N SER A 88 -15.87 2.42 -13.36
CA SER A 88 -16.83 1.59 -12.62
C SER A 88 -16.16 0.32 -12.06
N MET A 89 -15.34 -0.36 -12.89
CA MET A 89 -14.61 -1.56 -12.44
C MET A 89 -13.69 -1.27 -11.25
N ILE A 90 -13.05 -0.11 -11.24
CA ILE A 90 -12.14 0.31 -10.17
C ILE A 90 -12.93 0.74 -8.93
N SER A 91 -13.98 1.54 -9.07
CA SER A 91 -14.77 2.05 -7.93
C SER A 91 -15.40 0.92 -7.10
N GLU A 92 -15.88 -0.15 -7.74
CA GLU A 92 -16.43 -1.32 -7.07
C GLU A 92 -15.39 -2.10 -6.25
N ARG A 93 -14.11 -2.07 -6.65
CA ARG A 93 -13.03 -2.91 -6.12
C ARG A 93 -12.11 -2.19 -5.16
N LEU A 94 -11.92 -0.88 -5.39
CA LEU A 94 -10.98 -0.07 -4.61
C LEU A 94 -11.32 -0.04 -3.13
N GLY A 95 -12.61 0.09 -2.79
CA GLY A 95 -13.08 0.12 -1.41
C GLY A 95 -12.72 -1.13 -0.62
N ILE A 96 -12.77 -2.31 -1.25
CA ILE A 96 -12.44 -3.58 -0.60
C ILE A 96 -10.92 -3.67 -0.36
N SER A 97 -10.09 -3.30 -1.33
CA SER A 97 -8.61 -3.29 -1.17
C SER A 97 -8.18 -2.32 -0.07
N ILE A 98 -8.77 -1.13 -0.03
CA ILE A 98 -8.51 -0.13 1.02
C ILE A 98 -8.91 -0.68 2.39
N LEU A 99 -10.09 -1.31 2.51
CA LEU A 99 -10.57 -1.88 3.77
C LEU A 99 -9.62 -2.96 4.30
N VAL A 100 -9.17 -3.88 3.45
CA VAL A 100 -8.20 -4.92 3.83
C VAL A 100 -6.88 -4.29 4.27
N GLY A 101 -6.39 -3.29 3.54
CA GLY A 101 -5.17 -2.56 3.87
C GLY A 101 -5.25 -1.85 5.23
N ILE A 102 -6.37 -1.18 5.51
CA ILE A 102 -6.61 -0.51 6.80
C ILE A 102 -6.69 -1.54 7.94
N MET A 103 -7.43 -2.65 7.75
CA MET A 103 -7.51 -3.72 8.75
C MET A 103 -6.10 -4.29 9.05
N ALA A 104 -5.31 -4.58 8.02
CA ALA A 104 -3.94 -5.05 8.17
C ALA A 104 -3.06 -4.06 8.92
N MET A 105 -3.20 -2.76 8.61
CA MET A 105 -2.46 -1.69 9.30
C MET A 105 -2.84 -1.57 10.77
N ILE A 106 -4.12 -1.64 11.12
CA ILE A 106 -4.59 -1.60 12.51
C ILE A 106 -4.01 -2.79 13.29
N ILE A 107 -4.15 -4.02 12.76
CA ILE A 107 -3.61 -5.22 13.38
C ILE A 107 -2.09 -5.09 13.53
N GLY A 108 -1.39 -4.72 12.46
CA GLY A 108 0.06 -4.54 12.46
C GLY A 108 0.54 -3.49 13.45
N THR A 109 -0.18 -2.39 13.59
CA THR A 109 0.14 -1.32 14.55
C THR A 109 -0.03 -1.79 15.98
N ILE A 110 -1.16 -2.41 16.32
CA ILE A 110 -1.43 -2.87 17.68
C ILE A 110 -0.36 -3.89 18.13
N PHE A 111 -0.16 -4.96 17.34
CA PHE A 111 0.81 -5.99 17.68
C PHE A 111 2.26 -5.50 17.60
N GLY A 112 2.56 -4.65 16.62
CA GLY A 112 3.90 -4.06 16.47
C GLY A 112 4.28 -3.15 17.64
N LEU A 113 3.37 -2.28 18.10
CA LEU A 113 3.59 -1.44 19.27
C LEU A 113 3.76 -2.29 20.53
N ILE A 114 2.91 -3.29 20.75
CA ILE A 114 3.02 -4.18 21.92
C ILE A 114 4.39 -4.86 21.94
N LEU A 115 4.79 -5.51 20.84
CA LEU A 115 6.07 -6.19 20.73
C LEU A 115 7.25 -5.24 20.90
N GLY A 116 7.21 -4.07 20.25
CA GLY A 116 8.28 -3.07 20.33
C GLY A 116 8.44 -2.47 21.73
N ILE A 117 7.33 -2.13 22.40
CA ILE A 117 7.35 -1.60 23.78
C ILE A 117 7.86 -2.66 24.76
N VAL A 118 7.34 -3.88 24.69
CA VAL A 118 7.76 -4.98 25.56
C VAL A 118 9.25 -5.28 25.37
N SER A 119 9.72 -5.32 24.14
CA SER A 119 11.12 -5.52 23.78
C SER A 119 12.02 -4.41 24.35
N ALA A 120 11.65 -3.14 24.15
CA ALA A 120 12.43 -2.00 24.65
C ALA A 120 12.52 -1.92 26.18
N LEU A 121 11.40 -2.18 26.87
CA LEU A 121 11.36 -2.14 28.33
C LEU A 121 12.13 -3.30 29.00
N ASN A 122 12.34 -4.39 28.27
CA ASN A 122 13.12 -5.54 28.71
C ASN A 122 14.45 -5.66 27.93
N HIS A 123 15.05 -4.54 27.56
CA HIS A 123 16.25 -4.48 26.74
C HIS A 123 17.36 -5.42 27.24
N ASN A 124 18.00 -6.14 26.31
CA ASN A 124 19.05 -7.15 26.55
C ASN A 124 18.61 -8.37 27.40
N SER A 125 17.31 -8.60 27.60
CA SER A 125 16.76 -9.78 28.25
C SER A 125 16.35 -10.87 27.25
N TRP A 126 16.00 -12.07 27.75
CA TRP A 126 15.45 -13.14 26.91
C TRP A 126 14.11 -12.74 26.25
N ILE A 127 13.31 -11.88 26.90
CA ILE A 127 12.05 -11.34 26.36
C ILE A 127 12.35 -10.46 25.13
N ASP A 128 13.35 -9.59 25.23
CA ASP A 128 13.81 -8.75 24.12
C ASP A 128 14.25 -9.62 22.93
N ASN A 129 15.06 -10.66 23.19
CA ASN A 129 15.52 -11.60 22.17
C ASN A 129 14.35 -12.34 21.50
N LEU A 130 13.35 -12.76 22.28
CA LEU A 130 12.15 -13.41 21.76
C LEU A 130 11.32 -12.47 20.86
N CYS A 131 11.03 -11.25 21.34
CA CYS A 131 10.30 -10.24 20.54
C CYS A 131 11.05 -9.88 19.25
N SER A 132 12.38 -9.75 19.34
CA SER A 132 13.24 -9.48 18.19
C SER A 132 13.23 -10.64 17.20
N ALA A 133 13.31 -11.90 17.66
CA ALA A 133 13.22 -13.08 16.82
C ALA A 133 11.87 -13.16 16.09
N ILE A 134 10.75 -12.93 16.78
CA ILE A 134 9.42 -12.86 16.19
C ILE A 134 9.38 -11.79 15.08
N SER A 135 9.94 -10.62 15.35
CA SER A 135 9.98 -9.52 14.37
C SER A 135 10.84 -9.87 13.15
N VAL A 136 12.01 -10.50 13.34
CA VAL A 136 12.88 -10.94 12.23
C VAL A 136 12.17 -11.99 11.37
N ILE A 137 11.56 -13.00 12.00
CA ILE A 137 10.77 -14.01 11.31
C ILE A 137 9.63 -13.36 10.51
N GLY A 138 8.91 -12.41 11.11
CA GLY A 138 7.80 -11.71 10.46
C GLY A 138 8.20 -10.89 9.24
N VAL A 139 9.40 -10.31 9.20
CA VAL A 139 9.93 -9.63 8.00
C VAL A 139 10.39 -10.63 6.94
N SER A 140 10.93 -11.78 7.37
CA SER A 140 11.55 -12.77 6.48
C SER A 140 10.54 -13.66 5.76
N ILE A 141 9.38 -13.90 6.35
CA ILE A 141 8.34 -14.75 5.74
C ILE A 141 7.52 -13.93 4.75
N PRO A 142 7.46 -14.34 3.47
CA PRO A 142 6.59 -13.69 2.50
C PRO A 142 5.10 -13.75 2.92
N SER A 143 4.36 -12.66 2.75
CA SER A 143 2.95 -12.57 3.17
C SER A 143 2.05 -13.66 2.55
N TYR A 144 2.34 -14.08 1.31
CA TYR A 144 1.59 -15.15 0.66
C TYR A 144 1.80 -16.52 1.32
N VAL A 145 2.98 -16.79 1.89
CA VAL A 145 3.23 -18.01 2.66
C VAL A 145 2.40 -17.99 3.94
N CYS A 146 2.38 -16.86 4.66
CA CYS A 146 1.49 -16.68 5.81
C CYS A 146 0.02 -16.89 5.42
N ALA A 147 -0.40 -16.33 4.29
CA ALA A 147 -1.77 -16.49 3.78
C ALA A 147 -2.13 -17.96 3.55
N LEU A 148 -1.26 -18.73 2.90
CA LEU A 148 -1.48 -20.16 2.64
C LEU A 148 -1.54 -20.98 3.95
N LEU A 149 -0.66 -20.67 4.92
CA LEU A 149 -0.69 -21.32 6.24
C LEU A 149 -2.00 -20.99 6.98
N LEU A 150 -2.44 -19.73 6.98
CA LEU A 150 -3.72 -19.33 7.58
C LEU A 150 -4.91 -19.99 6.88
N CYS A 151 -4.93 -20.05 5.56
CA CYS A 151 -5.94 -20.79 4.80
C CYS A 151 -5.99 -22.25 5.21
N TYR A 152 -4.85 -22.92 5.30
CA TYR A 152 -4.78 -24.33 5.61
C TYR A 152 -5.17 -24.62 7.07
N PHE A 153 -4.53 -23.95 8.04
CA PHE A 153 -4.76 -24.27 9.45
C PHE A 153 -6.04 -23.65 9.99
N ILE A 154 -6.28 -22.38 9.73
CA ILE A 154 -7.40 -21.66 10.37
C ILE A 154 -8.70 -21.83 9.59
N ALA A 155 -8.67 -21.68 8.25
CA ALA A 155 -9.89 -21.77 7.46
C ALA A 155 -10.27 -23.21 7.15
N TYR A 156 -9.33 -24.06 6.69
CA TYR A 156 -9.67 -25.42 6.26
C TYR A 156 -9.72 -26.41 7.44
N LYS A 157 -8.69 -26.46 8.30
CA LYS A 157 -8.65 -27.42 9.42
C LYS A 157 -9.57 -27.04 10.58
N LEU A 158 -9.47 -25.80 11.07
CA LEU A 158 -10.24 -25.34 12.21
C LEU A 158 -11.62 -24.78 11.83
N LYS A 159 -11.84 -24.46 10.56
CA LYS A 159 -13.12 -23.92 10.02
C LYS A 159 -13.62 -22.67 10.75
N LEU A 160 -12.71 -21.83 11.28
CA LEU A 160 -13.05 -20.63 12.04
C LEU A 160 -13.43 -19.46 11.14
N PHE A 161 -12.88 -19.41 9.92
CA PHE A 161 -13.12 -18.35 8.94
C PHE A 161 -13.32 -18.93 7.54
N PRO A 162 -14.00 -18.20 6.64
CA PRO A 162 -14.13 -18.61 5.23
C PRO A 162 -12.76 -18.72 4.55
N ILE A 163 -12.60 -19.69 3.63
CA ILE A 163 -11.40 -19.84 2.81
C ILE A 163 -11.33 -18.73 1.76
N LEU A 164 -12.48 -18.45 1.11
CA LEU A 164 -12.59 -17.46 0.05
C LEU A 164 -13.50 -16.32 0.48
N TYR A 165 -13.31 -15.17 -0.17
CA TYR A 165 -14.16 -14.00 0.02
C TYR A 165 -15.63 -14.32 -0.25
N ASN A 166 -16.50 -13.91 0.65
CA ASN A 166 -17.93 -14.08 0.55
C ASN A 166 -18.66 -12.76 0.79
N GLN A 167 -19.41 -12.30 -0.22
CA GLN A 167 -20.18 -11.06 -0.15
C GLN A 167 -21.26 -11.04 0.95
N LYS A 168 -21.76 -12.23 1.36
CA LYS A 168 -22.75 -12.31 2.46
C LYS A 168 -22.12 -12.11 3.83
N THR A 169 -20.83 -12.39 3.97
CA THR A 169 -20.06 -12.25 5.22
C THR A 169 -18.73 -11.54 4.96
N PRO A 170 -18.76 -10.30 4.44
CA PRO A 170 -17.56 -9.64 3.93
C PRO A 170 -16.50 -9.46 5.02
N PHE A 171 -16.91 -9.01 6.21
CA PHE A 171 -15.97 -8.72 7.29
C PHE A 171 -15.19 -9.96 7.74
N SER A 172 -15.89 -11.09 8.01
CA SER A 172 -15.22 -12.34 8.44
C SER A 172 -14.30 -12.91 7.35
N SER A 173 -14.66 -12.73 6.07
CA SER A 173 -13.83 -13.17 4.94
C SER A 173 -12.55 -12.35 4.77
N LEU A 174 -12.49 -11.11 5.29
CA LEU A 174 -11.34 -10.22 5.18
C LEU A 174 -10.37 -10.35 6.37
N VAL A 175 -10.74 -11.07 7.45
CA VAL A 175 -9.88 -11.20 8.64
C VAL A 175 -8.57 -11.91 8.32
N LEU A 176 -8.63 -13.11 7.69
CA LEU A 176 -7.41 -13.87 7.37
C LEU A 176 -6.49 -13.14 6.38
N PRO A 177 -7.00 -12.55 5.27
CA PRO A 177 -6.20 -11.68 4.41
C PRO A 177 -5.53 -10.53 5.17
N ALA A 178 -6.26 -9.84 6.04
CA ALA A 178 -5.74 -8.74 6.83
C ALA A 178 -4.64 -9.20 7.82
N VAL A 179 -4.83 -10.35 8.48
CA VAL A 179 -3.80 -10.95 9.35
C VAL A 179 -2.56 -11.33 8.54
N ALA A 180 -2.71 -11.97 7.38
CA ALA A 180 -1.57 -12.31 6.52
C ALA A 180 -0.77 -11.07 6.10
N LEU A 181 -1.46 -9.99 5.72
CA LEU A 181 -0.86 -8.73 5.33
C LEU A 181 -0.26 -7.96 6.53
N SER A 182 -0.76 -8.15 7.75
CA SER A 182 -0.29 -7.43 8.93
C SER A 182 1.06 -7.89 9.45
N VAL A 183 1.55 -9.07 9.06
CA VAL A 183 2.79 -9.66 9.59
C VAL A 183 4.00 -8.76 9.35
N SER A 184 4.20 -8.28 8.13
CA SER A 184 5.30 -7.37 7.79
C SER A 184 5.20 -6.00 8.49
N PRO A 185 4.05 -5.30 8.48
CA PRO A 185 3.84 -4.10 9.31
C PRO A 185 4.12 -4.31 10.79
N THR A 186 3.60 -5.39 11.38
CA THR A 186 3.86 -5.74 12.79
C THR A 186 5.35 -5.77 13.08
N ALA A 187 6.10 -6.48 12.27
CA ALA A 187 7.54 -6.65 12.45
C ALA A 187 8.31 -5.33 12.27
N ASN A 188 7.98 -4.54 11.25
CA ASN A 188 8.60 -3.24 11.02
C ASN A 188 8.30 -2.25 12.17
N ILE A 189 7.03 -2.10 12.55
CA ILE A 189 6.61 -1.22 13.63
C ILE A 189 7.26 -1.65 14.95
N ALA A 190 7.33 -2.95 15.24
CA ALA A 190 7.98 -3.47 16.46
C ALA A 190 9.45 -3.07 16.51
N ARG A 191 10.19 -3.26 15.43
CA ARG A 191 11.62 -2.92 15.36
C ARG A 191 11.86 -1.41 15.51
N PHE A 192 11.09 -0.58 14.82
CA PHE A 192 11.20 0.87 14.95
C PHE A 192 10.80 1.34 16.34
N THR A 193 9.68 0.86 16.89
CA THR A 193 9.24 1.21 18.26
C THR A 193 10.29 0.83 19.29
N ARG A 194 10.89 -0.37 19.17
CA ARG A 194 11.97 -0.81 20.05
C ARG A 194 13.16 0.14 20.02
N SER A 195 13.67 0.44 18.82
CA SER A 195 14.83 1.32 18.65
C SER A 195 14.58 2.70 19.23
N GLU A 196 13.52 3.35 18.80
CA GLU A 196 13.18 4.71 19.21
C GLU A 196 12.90 4.82 20.72
N LEU A 197 12.25 3.80 21.30
CA LEU A 197 11.97 3.82 22.74
C LEU A 197 13.23 3.62 23.57
N ILE A 198 14.17 2.78 23.14
CA ILE A 198 15.48 2.61 23.81
C ILE A 198 16.26 3.93 23.78
N ASP A 199 16.33 4.58 22.60
CA ASP A 199 17.04 5.85 22.44
C ASP A 199 16.46 6.94 23.33
N VAL A 200 15.13 7.03 23.38
CA VAL A 200 14.42 7.97 24.25
C VAL A 200 14.66 7.67 25.72
N LEU A 201 14.61 6.41 26.16
CA LEU A 201 14.80 6.03 27.56
C LEU A 201 16.22 6.36 28.07
N ASN A 202 17.21 6.37 27.19
CA ASN A 202 18.61 6.72 27.48
C ASN A 202 18.90 8.23 27.42
N SER A 203 17.91 9.07 27.11
CA SER A 203 18.11 10.52 26.94
C SER A 203 18.18 11.27 28.27
N ASP A 204 18.94 12.40 28.31
CA ASP A 204 19.14 13.23 29.49
C ASP A 204 17.84 13.76 30.09
N TYR A 205 16.83 14.06 29.26
CA TYR A 205 15.56 14.57 29.80
C TYR A 205 14.78 13.49 30.55
N ILE A 206 14.94 12.23 30.23
CA ILE A 206 14.35 11.10 30.96
C ILE A 206 15.07 10.95 32.31
N LEU A 207 16.40 11.08 32.37
CA LEU A 207 17.16 11.11 33.60
C LEU A 207 16.70 12.25 34.54
N LEU A 208 16.45 13.44 33.95
CA LEU A 208 15.91 14.56 34.68
C LEU A 208 14.50 14.29 35.27
N ILE A 209 13.65 13.59 34.53
CA ILE A 209 12.31 13.22 34.97
C ILE A 209 12.38 12.19 36.11
N GLN A 210 13.32 11.24 36.03
CA GLN A 210 13.58 10.25 37.07
C GLN A 210 14.08 10.93 38.36
N SER A 211 15.01 11.88 38.25
CA SER A 211 15.54 12.60 39.40
C SER A 211 14.48 13.47 40.12
N LYS A 212 13.41 13.87 39.42
CA LYS A 212 12.22 14.53 39.98
C LYS A 212 11.25 13.57 40.69
N GLY A 213 11.57 12.28 40.79
CA GLY A 213 10.76 11.29 41.49
C GLY A 213 9.47 10.87 40.79
N VAL A 214 9.37 11.10 39.47
CA VAL A 214 8.19 10.67 38.67
C VAL A 214 8.16 9.14 38.61
N LYS A 215 7.01 8.53 38.91
CA LYS A 215 6.84 7.07 38.87
C LYS A 215 7.12 6.52 37.46
N ASN A 216 7.82 5.40 37.37
CA ASN A 216 8.26 4.79 36.11
C ASN A 216 7.14 4.64 35.06
N TYR A 217 5.96 4.15 35.45
CA TYR A 217 4.86 4.00 34.48
C TYR A 217 4.39 5.33 33.86
N LYS A 218 4.36 6.43 34.69
CA LYS A 218 4.02 7.77 34.19
C LYS A 218 5.10 8.33 33.26
N MET A 219 6.36 8.11 33.63
CA MET A 219 7.51 8.49 32.80
C MET A 219 7.45 7.79 31.43
N ILE A 220 7.22 6.47 31.39
CA ILE A 220 7.13 5.70 30.17
C ILE A 220 5.94 6.17 29.30
N LEU A 221 4.71 6.16 29.83
CA LEU A 221 3.51 6.43 29.05
C LEU A 221 3.39 7.89 28.61
N LYS A 222 3.74 8.85 29.50
CA LYS A 222 3.50 10.28 29.25
C LYS A 222 4.68 10.98 28.59
N HIS A 223 5.91 10.52 28.83
CA HIS A 223 7.12 11.22 28.38
C HIS A 223 7.91 10.41 27.35
N ALA A 224 8.26 9.15 27.65
CA ALA A 224 9.08 8.36 26.75
C ALA A 224 8.30 7.93 25.48
N LEU A 225 7.15 7.28 25.65
CA LEU A 225 6.39 6.74 24.54
C LEU A 225 5.89 7.82 23.59
N ARG A 226 5.44 8.96 24.10
CA ARG A 226 5.00 10.09 23.27
C ARG A 226 6.09 10.54 22.29
N ASN A 227 7.34 10.62 22.75
CA ASN A 227 8.45 11.07 21.91
C ASN A 227 8.94 9.95 20.96
N ALA A 228 8.97 8.71 21.44
CA ALA A 228 9.36 7.56 20.63
C ALA A 228 8.37 7.26 19.49
N LEU A 229 7.07 7.59 19.65
CA LEU A 229 6.06 7.33 18.61
C LEU A 229 6.11 8.30 17.44
N ILE A 230 6.74 9.48 17.57
CA ILE A 230 6.81 10.45 16.47
C ILE A 230 7.51 9.86 15.23
N PRO A 231 8.73 9.30 15.33
CA PRO A 231 9.37 8.63 14.21
C PRO A 231 8.61 7.38 13.71
N VAL A 232 7.98 6.63 14.64
CA VAL A 232 7.20 5.43 14.30
C VAL A 232 6.02 5.77 13.40
N ILE A 233 5.21 6.79 13.76
CA ILE A 233 4.09 7.27 12.94
C ILE A 233 4.56 7.64 11.53
N THR A 234 5.72 8.17 11.44
CA THR A 234 6.42 8.56 10.24
C THR A 234 6.62 7.39 9.26
N VAL A 235 7.13 6.28 9.77
CA VAL A 235 7.36 5.06 8.99
C VAL A 235 6.04 4.36 8.62
N MET A 236 5.00 4.55 9.42
CA MET A 236 3.68 3.97 9.16
C MET A 236 3.03 4.46 7.87
N GLY A 237 3.31 5.71 7.44
CA GLY A 237 2.74 6.28 6.23
C GLY A 237 3.03 5.46 4.96
N PRO A 238 4.29 5.25 4.58
CA PRO A 238 4.64 4.40 3.44
C PRO A 238 4.12 2.96 3.55
N ILE A 239 4.11 2.39 4.76
CA ILE A 239 3.57 1.04 4.99
C ILE A 239 2.07 1.00 4.70
N LEU A 240 1.31 1.98 5.18
CA LEU A 240 -0.13 2.08 4.93
C LEU A 240 -0.43 2.18 3.44
N VAL A 241 0.33 2.99 2.70
CA VAL A 241 0.17 3.12 1.26
C VAL A 241 0.34 1.77 0.57
N ASN A 242 1.42 1.06 0.87
CA ASN A 242 1.67 -0.27 0.29
C ASN A 242 0.54 -1.27 0.61
N LEU A 243 -0.06 -1.19 1.79
CA LEU A 243 -1.19 -2.04 2.16
C LEU A 243 -2.48 -1.65 1.43
N MET A 244 -2.76 -0.35 1.29
CA MET A 244 -3.98 0.15 0.62
C MET A 244 -3.98 -0.08 -0.89
N THR A 245 -2.80 -0.11 -1.53
CA THR A 245 -2.69 -0.48 -2.94
C THR A 245 -2.96 -1.97 -3.17
N GLY A 246 -3.17 -2.73 -2.09
CA GLY A 246 -3.51 -4.14 -2.12
C GLY A 246 -2.32 -5.06 -2.42
N SER A 247 -2.38 -6.24 -1.87
CA SER A 247 -1.48 -7.32 -2.30
C SER A 247 -2.21 -8.15 -3.35
N SER A 248 -1.86 -7.94 -4.60
CA SER A 248 -2.45 -8.67 -5.73
C SER A 248 -2.42 -10.18 -5.53
N VAL A 249 -1.37 -10.70 -4.88
CA VAL A 249 -1.21 -12.13 -4.58
C VAL A 249 -2.19 -12.56 -3.48
N ILE A 250 -2.31 -11.79 -2.40
CA ILE A 250 -3.25 -12.11 -1.29
C ILE A 250 -4.69 -12.02 -1.78
N GLU A 251 -5.03 -11.02 -2.58
CA GLU A 251 -6.36 -10.90 -3.18
C GLU A 251 -6.69 -12.11 -4.06
N LYS A 252 -5.75 -12.61 -4.85
CA LYS A 252 -5.93 -13.82 -5.66
C LYS A 252 -6.08 -15.08 -4.81
N ILE A 253 -5.28 -15.26 -3.75
CA ILE A 253 -5.35 -16.43 -2.85
C ILE A 253 -6.72 -16.53 -2.18
N PHE A 254 -7.24 -15.41 -1.67
CA PHE A 254 -8.53 -15.38 -0.96
C PHE A 254 -9.73 -15.08 -1.87
N GLY A 255 -9.53 -14.95 -3.19
CA GLY A 255 -10.60 -14.64 -4.14
C GLY A 255 -11.26 -13.28 -3.91
N ILE A 256 -10.50 -12.31 -3.36
CA ILE A 256 -11.00 -10.96 -3.09
C ILE A 256 -11.11 -10.19 -4.40
N PRO A 257 -12.29 -9.62 -4.74
CA PRO A 257 -12.44 -8.78 -5.92
C PRO A 257 -11.86 -7.38 -5.66
N GLY A 258 -10.54 -7.31 -5.48
CA GLY A 258 -9.83 -6.07 -5.24
C GLY A 258 -9.19 -5.51 -6.51
N ILE A 259 -8.59 -4.31 -6.39
CA ILE A 259 -7.94 -3.62 -7.52
C ILE A 259 -6.64 -4.33 -7.94
N GLY A 260 -5.93 -4.96 -7.00
CA GLY A 260 -4.73 -5.76 -7.32
C GLY A 260 -5.05 -7.00 -8.14
N SER A 261 -6.15 -7.69 -7.83
CA SER A 261 -6.63 -8.83 -8.61
C SER A 261 -7.10 -8.40 -10.00
N LEU A 262 -7.69 -7.21 -10.13
CA LEU A 262 -8.08 -6.62 -11.42
C LEU A 262 -6.85 -6.32 -12.28
N MET A 263 -5.82 -5.72 -11.69
CA MET A 263 -4.56 -5.41 -12.40
C MET A 263 -3.89 -6.68 -12.94
N ILE A 264 -3.77 -7.75 -12.13
CA ILE A 264 -3.22 -9.03 -12.61
C ILE A 264 -4.07 -9.59 -13.76
N SER A 265 -5.39 -9.53 -13.64
CA SER A 265 -6.29 -10.00 -14.70
C SER A 265 -6.12 -9.18 -15.98
N GLY A 266 -5.88 -7.86 -15.86
CA GLY A 266 -5.57 -6.98 -16.99
C GLY A 266 -4.30 -7.41 -17.72
N ILE A 267 -3.23 -7.68 -16.97
CA ILE A 267 -1.96 -8.13 -17.53
C ILE A 267 -2.12 -9.50 -18.22
N GLN A 268 -2.75 -10.46 -17.54
CA GLN A 268 -2.92 -11.83 -18.07
C GLN A 268 -3.79 -11.91 -19.33
N GLN A 269 -4.72 -10.97 -19.51
CA GLN A 269 -5.63 -10.91 -20.66
C GLN A 269 -5.24 -9.82 -21.67
N ASN A 270 -4.06 -9.21 -21.52
CA ASN A 270 -3.58 -8.10 -22.36
C ASN A 270 -4.56 -6.92 -22.43
N ASP A 271 -5.33 -6.68 -21.33
CA ASP A 271 -6.22 -5.53 -21.25
C ASP A 271 -5.42 -4.30 -20.82
N TYR A 272 -4.77 -3.67 -21.81
CA TYR A 272 -3.83 -2.57 -21.59
C TYR A 272 -4.47 -1.39 -20.87
N ASN A 273 -5.70 -1.01 -21.25
CA ASN A 273 -6.40 0.08 -20.61
C ASN A 273 -6.67 -0.17 -19.13
N VAL A 274 -7.11 -1.37 -18.76
CA VAL A 274 -7.33 -1.75 -17.36
C VAL A 274 -6.01 -1.72 -16.58
N THR A 275 -4.93 -2.24 -17.18
CA THR A 275 -3.60 -2.27 -16.53
C THR A 275 -3.07 -0.87 -16.29
N ILE A 276 -3.14 0.03 -17.30
CA ILE A 276 -2.70 1.42 -17.18
C ILE A 276 -3.55 2.17 -16.14
N ALA A 277 -4.87 2.02 -16.18
CA ALA A 277 -5.77 2.68 -15.25
C ALA A 277 -5.58 2.23 -13.80
N CYS A 278 -5.42 0.92 -13.54
CA CYS A 278 -5.11 0.41 -12.21
C CYS A 278 -3.76 0.95 -11.70
N SER A 279 -2.73 0.94 -12.55
CA SER A 279 -1.41 1.47 -12.21
C SER A 279 -1.44 2.97 -11.95
N PHE A 280 -2.24 3.72 -12.71
CA PHE A 280 -2.49 5.14 -12.45
C PHE A 280 -3.11 5.37 -11.08
N VAL A 281 -4.19 4.65 -10.75
CA VAL A 281 -4.87 4.79 -9.45
C VAL A 281 -3.93 4.43 -8.31
N TYR A 282 -3.12 3.37 -8.42
CA TYR A 282 -2.10 3.03 -7.44
C TYR A 282 -1.07 4.16 -7.25
N SER A 283 -0.53 4.67 -8.36
CA SER A 283 0.46 5.74 -8.32
C SER A 283 -0.13 7.03 -7.74
N ALA A 284 -1.36 7.37 -8.10
CA ALA A 284 -2.07 8.53 -7.57
C ALA A 284 -2.33 8.40 -6.06
N MET A 285 -2.78 7.23 -5.61
CA MET A 285 -2.97 6.96 -4.18
C MET A 285 -1.65 7.03 -3.41
N PHE A 286 -0.59 6.41 -3.95
CA PHE A 286 0.73 6.46 -3.35
C PHE A 286 1.22 7.89 -3.20
N ILE A 287 1.16 8.67 -4.27
CA ILE A 287 1.60 10.06 -4.29
C ILE A 287 0.75 10.93 -3.35
N ALA A 288 -0.57 10.76 -3.35
CA ALA A 288 -1.46 11.49 -2.46
C ALA A 288 -1.16 11.21 -0.98
N MET A 289 -0.95 9.95 -0.62
CA MET A 289 -0.61 9.57 0.75
C MET A 289 0.78 10.06 1.15
N MET A 290 1.77 9.96 0.26
CA MET A 290 3.11 10.51 0.53
C MET A 290 3.06 12.03 0.72
N LEU A 291 2.21 12.74 -0.03
CA LEU A 291 1.99 14.17 0.17
C LEU A 291 1.36 14.45 1.56
N ILE A 292 0.38 13.65 1.97
CA ILE A 292 -0.22 13.75 3.30
C ILE A 292 0.84 13.52 4.38
N VAL A 293 1.65 12.49 4.25
CA VAL A 293 2.75 12.18 5.17
C VAL A 293 3.75 13.32 5.23
N ASP A 294 4.18 13.88 4.09
CA ASP A 294 5.08 15.03 4.04
C ASP A 294 4.51 16.28 4.73
N ILE A 295 3.21 16.52 4.60
CA ILE A 295 2.53 17.63 5.28
C ILE A 295 2.48 17.37 6.78
N LEU A 296 2.13 16.15 7.21
CA LEU A 296 2.11 15.76 8.62
C LEU A 296 3.49 15.91 9.26
N TYR A 297 4.56 15.52 8.56
CA TYR A 297 5.94 15.77 9.02
C TYR A 297 6.18 17.25 9.29
N GLY A 298 5.81 18.11 8.35
CA GLY A 298 5.99 19.56 8.51
C GLY A 298 5.16 20.16 9.66
N VAL A 299 4.12 19.46 10.13
CA VAL A 299 3.30 19.87 11.29
C VAL A 299 3.88 19.31 12.60
N ILE A 300 4.31 18.04 12.60
CA ILE A 300 4.78 17.33 13.81
C ILE A 300 6.19 17.77 14.20
N ASP A 301 7.10 17.93 13.22
CA ASP A 301 8.46 18.39 13.47
C ASP A 301 8.78 19.72 12.77
N PRO A 302 8.65 20.86 13.50
CA PRO A 302 8.97 22.17 12.93
C PRO A 302 10.45 22.36 12.62
N ARG A 303 11.37 21.53 13.11
CA ARG A 303 12.83 21.65 12.86
C ARG A 303 13.18 21.31 11.41
N ILE A 304 12.41 20.46 10.75
CA ILE A 304 12.58 20.13 9.32
C ILE A 304 12.31 21.34 8.42
N ARG A 305 11.53 22.33 8.89
CA ARG A 305 11.26 23.57 8.18
C ARG A 305 12.49 24.47 8.05
N VAL A 306 13.34 24.50 9.07
CA VAL A 306 14.46 25.46 9.16
C VAL A 306 15.68 24.97 8.38
N SER A 307 15.96 23.67 8.33
CA SER A 307 17.14 23.13 7.66
C SER A 307 17.06 23.14 6.12
N LYS A 308 15.87 23.32 5.53
CA LYS A 308 15.67 23.38 4.06
C LYS A 308 15.53 24.80 3.50
N GLU A 309 15.46 25.83 4.34
CA GLU A 309 15.51 27.24 3.90
C GLU A 309 16.94 27.78 3.80
N SER A 310 17.95 27.01 4.26
CA SER A 310 19.37 27.41 4.25
C SER A 310 20.22 26.72 3.16
N LYS A 311 19.59 26.18 2.12
CA LYS A 311 20.30 25.70 0.91
C LYS A 311 19.70 26.27 -0.36
#